data_27eca190336a2eca31d48a4a558d96be
#
_entry.id   27eca190336a2eca31d48a4a558d96be
#
_cell.length_a   1.000
_cell.length_b   1.000
_cell.length_c   1.000
_cell.angle_alpha   90.00
_cell.angle_beta   90.00
_cell.angle_gamma   90.00
#
_symmetry.space_group_name_H-M   'P 1'
#
loop_
_entity.id
_entity.type
_entity.pdbx_description
1 polymer ?
#
loop_
_entity_poly.entity_id
_entity_poly.type
_entity_poly.pdbx_seq_one_letter_code
_entity_poly.pdbx_strand_id
1 'polypeptide(L)'
;MRRLVVLRYKNKEVSGVQYSGALPESEHVYNFRVAKGRFFNEAETIHRADVAVIGWDLASTLFGEQDPLGKEILVDSVSYTIIGVMEKHKGQFFRDPSADKNVQVPYRSYLRHHPNNDEYFIGALAYPGQKAAAEDEVRGLLRQRRHVAYTAPDNFDISSAESVARQFRQITGMAAILISVVSSIGLLVGGVGVMNIMLMSVTQRTREIGVRKAIGARRRDVILQFLTEAMTLTGAGGVIGVLLGVLLSFALSAVFPSAVPLWAVFLGVLASMSVGLFFGLYPAIKAARLDPVDSLRYE
;
A
#
# COMPACT_ATOMS: atom_id res chain seq x y z
N MET A 1 18.26 -10.05 16.63
CA MET A 1 19.55 -9.75 15.98
C MET A 1 19.41 -10.12 14.52
N ARG A 2 19.72 -9.21 13.60
CA ARG A 2 19.62 -9.46 12.14
C ARG A 2 20.79 -8.80 11.44
N ARG A 3 21.43 -9.54 10.54
CA ARG A 3 22.51 -9.03 9.69
C ARG A 3 22.33 -9.58 8.26
N LEU A 4 22.70 -8.81 7.26
CA LEU A 4 22.75 -9.27 5.89
C LEU A 4 24.11 -9.89 5.63
N VAL A 5 24.12 -11.13 5.21
CA VAL A 5 25.34 -11.92 4.97
C VAL A 5 25.30 -12.62 3.60
N VAL A 6 26.45 -13.18 3.26
CA VAL A 6 26.60 -14.07 2.11
C VAL A 6 26.58 -15.51 2.60
N LEU A 7 25.74 -16.33 1.99
CA LEU A 7 25.62 -17.76 2.25
C LEU A 7 26.18 -18.54 1.07
N ARG A 8 27.00 -19.56 1.37
CA ARG A 8 27.63 -20.43 0.38
C ARG A 8 27.28 -21.89 0.62
N TYR A 9 26.99 -22.56 -0.46
CA TYR A 9 26.86 -24.02 -0.48
C TYR A 9 27.54 -24.58 -1.75
N LYS A 10 28.62 -25.33 -1.56
CA LYS A 10 29.47 -25.80 -2.68
C LYS A 10 29.87 -24.62 -3.60
N ASN A 11 29.48 -24.65 -4.87
CA ASN A 11 29.76 -23.61 -5.87
C ASN A 11 28.65 -22.56 -6.00
N LYS A 12 27.59 -22.62 -5.16
CA LYS A 12 26.50 -21.65 -5.17
C LYS A 12 26.69 -20.64 -4.06
N GLU A 13 26.44 -19.37 -4.38
CA GLU A 13 26.51 -18.26 -3.43
C GLU A 13 25.21 -17.44 -3.53
N VAL A 14 24.66 -17.08 -2.38
CA VAL A 14 23.49 -16.21 -2.28
C VAL A 14 23.84 -15.05 -1.35
N SER A 15 23.74 -13.83 -1.88
CA SER A 15 23.97 -12.59 -1.13
C SER A 15 22.65 -12.00 -0.63
N GLY A 16 22.75 -11.11 0.38
CA GLY A 16 21.57 -10.46 0.97
C GLY A 16 20.70 -11.39 1.80
N VAL A 17 21.30 -12.42 2.40
CA VAL A 17 20.62 -13.37 3.28
C VAL A 17 20.50 -12.74 4.66
N GLN A 18 19.28 -12.71 5.22
CA GLN A 18 19.08 -12.30 6.61
C GLN A 18 19.56 -13.41 7.56
N TYR A 19 20.62 -13.14 8.27
CA TYR A 19 21.18 -14.03 9.27
C TYR A 19 20.82 -13.53 10.66
N SER A 20 20.24 -14.39 11.48
CA SER A 20 19.76 -14.01 12.81
C SER A 20 19.90 -15.12 13.84
N GLY A 21 20.29 -14.71 15.05
CA GLY A 21 20.24 -15.56 16.25
C GLY A 21 18.85 -15.48 16.89
N ALA A 22 18.22 -16.63 17.12
CA ALA A 22 16.89 -16.72 17.71
C ALA A 22 16.87 -17.67 18.93
N LEU A 23 15.84 -17.51 19.76
CA LEU A 23 15.51 -18.45 20.84
C LEU A 23 14.50 -19.48 20.32
N PRO A 24 14.38 -20.66 20.94
CA PRO A 24 13.40 -21.67 20.53
C PRO A 24 11.96 -21.14 20.56
N GLU A 25 11.61 -20.29 21.52
CA GLU A 25 10.30 -19.67 21.68
C GLU A 25 9.92 -18.75 20.51
N SER A 26 10.92 -18.33 19.72
CA SER A 26 10.69 -17.50 18.52
C SER A 26 9.80 -18.20 17.50
N GLU A 27 9.80 -19.55 17.45
CA GLU A 27 8.89 -20.32 16.61
C GLU A 27 7.43 -19.97 16.92
N HIS A 28 7.06 -19.90 18.19
CA HIS A 28 5.70 -19.57 18.62
C HIS A 28 5.40 -18.07 18.58
N VAL A 29 6.33 -17.24 19.05
CA VAL A 29 6.14 -15.79 19.12
C VAL A 29 5.97 -15.14 17.74
N TYR A 30 6.73 -15.60 16.76
CA TYR A 30 6.67 -15.09 15.38
C TYR A 30 5.86 -15.99 14.44
N ASN A 31 5.22 -17.06 14.97
CA ASN A 31 4.44 -18.03 14.20
C ASN A 31 5.23 -18.59 13.00
N PHE A 32 6.49 -18.92 13.22
CA PHE A 32 7.30 -19.60 12.20
C PHE A 32 6.79 -21.03 12.04
N ARG A 33 6.50 -21.39 10.80
CA ARG A 33 6.10 -22.76 10.46
C ARG A 33 7.26 -23.43 9.74
N VAL A 34 7.61 -24.62 10.21
CA VAL A 34 8.63 -25.46 9.61
C VAL A 34 7.96 -26.43 8.64
N ALA A 35 8.32 -26.36 7.35
CA ALA A 35 7.78 -27.25 6.31
C ALA A 35 8.47 -28.60 6.27
N LYS A 36 9.79 -28.64 6.57
CA LYS A 36 10.59 -29.85 6.62
C LYS A 36 11.55 -29.82 7.79
N GLY A 37 11.74 -30.93 8.48
CA GLY A 37 12.60 -31.01 9.65
C GLY A 37 11.96 -30.43 10.90
N ARG A 38 12.75 -29.72 11.71
CA ARG A 38 12.31 -29.11 12.97
C ARG A 38 13.02 -27.80 13.25
N PHE A 39 12.50 -27.03 14.18
CA PHE A 39 13.21 -25.88 14.77
C PHE A 39 14.24 -26.38 15.80
N PHE A 40 15.20 -25.56 16.17
CA PHE A 40 16.18 -25.88 17.21
C PHE A 40 15.54 -25.78 18.59
N ASN A 41 16.06 -26.60 19.51
CA ASN A 41 15.56 -26.71 20.88
C ASN A 41 16.45 -25.94 21.88
N GLU A 42 16.03 -25.94 23.14
CA GLU A 42 16.76 -25.27 24.23
C GLU A 42 18.15 -25.88 24.47
N ALA A 43 18.28 -27.20 24.39
CA ALA A 43 19.57 -27.89 24.57
C ALA A 43 20.58 -27.46 23.50
N GLU A 44 20.16 -27.36 22.21
CA GLU A 44 21.00 -26.88 21.12
C GLU A 44 21.42 -25.41 21.32
N THR A 45 20.53 -24.60 21.90
CA THR A 45 20.84 -23.21 22.24
C THR A 45 21.85 -23.11 23.40
N ILE A 46 21.67 -23.90 24.46
CA ILE A 46 22.58 -23.94 25.63
C ILE A 46 23.97 -24.43 25.21
N HIS A 47 24.04 -25.50 24.43
CA HIS A 47 25.31 -26.09 23.97
C HIS A 47 25.92 -25.34 22.78
N ARG A 48 25.32 -24.22 22.32
CA ARG A 48 25.84 -23.42 21.20
C ARG A 48 26.02 -24.27 19.93
N ALA A 49 25.07 -25.16 19.65
CA ALA A 49 25.15 -26.02 18.48
C ALA A 49 25.15 -25.21 17.18
N ASP A 50 25.98 -25.60 16.23
CA ASP A 50 26.06 -24.97 14.91
C ASP A 50 25.05 -25.59 13.96
N VAL A 51 23.76 -25.37 14.29
CA VAL A 51 22.59 -25.81 13.50
C VAL A 51 21.85 -24.60 12.95
N ALA A 52 21.19 -24.77 11.82
CA ALA A 52 20.45 -23.70 11.15
C ALA A 52 19.08 -24.16 10.64
N VAL A 53 18.12 -23.25 10.71
CA VAL A 53 16.84 -23.33 10.02
C VAL A 53 16.83 -22.27 8.91
N ILE A 54 16.56 -22.71 7.67
CA ILE A 54 16.66 -21.85 6.49
C ILE A 54 15.27 -21.54 5.91
N GLY A 55 15.13 -20.37 5.29
CA GLY A 55 13.91 -19.98 4.59
C GLY A 55 13.71 -20.78 3.30
N TRP A 56 12.46 -20.84 2.84
CA TRP A 56 12.05 -21.60 1.65
C TRP A 56 12.81 -21.19 0.39
N ASP A 57 12.96 -19.88 0.13
CA ASP A 57 13.62 -19.40 -1.09
C ASP A 57 15.11 -19.75 -1.11
N LEU A 58 15.77 -19.80 0.06
CA LEU A 58 17.16 -20.27 0.16
C LEU A 58 17.25 -21.76 -0.12
N ALA A 59 16.36 -22.56 0.46
CA ALA A 59 16.32 -24.00 0.22
C ALA A 59 16.11 -24.30 -1.26
N SER A 60 15.17 -23.65 -1.92
CA SER A 60 14.87 -23.84 -3.34
C SER A 60 16.02 -23.37 -4.26
N THR A 61 16.66 -22.23 -3.94
CA THR A 61 17.77 -21.69 -4.74
C THR A 61 19.04 -22.56 -4.67
N LEU A 62 19.38 -23.00 -3.44
CA LEU A 62 20.63 -23.75 -3.23
C LEU A 62 20.51 -25.21 -3.59
N PHE A 63 19.41 -25.84 -3.24
CA PHE A 63 19.24 -27.29 -3.31
C PHE A 63 18.31 -27.75 -4.43
N GLY A 64 17.41 -26.87 -4.93
CA GLY A 64 16.38 -27.25 -5.91
C GLY A 64 15.46 -28.31 -5.34
N GLU A 65 15.45 -29.51 -5.96
CA GLU A 65 14.64 -30.65 -5.49
C GLU A 65 15.36 -31.55 -4.47
N GLN A 66 16.67 -31.31 -4.24
CA GLN A 66 17.43 -32.11 -3.27
C GLN A 66 17.02 -31.78 -1.85
N ASP A 67 16.99 -32.79 -0.97
CA ASP A 67 16.73 -32.55 0.45
C ASP A 67 17.86 -31.76 1.11
N PRO A 68 17.58 -30.59 1.71
CA PRO A 68 18.57 -29.77 2.40
C PRO A 68 18.93 -30.27 3.80
N LEU A 69 18.10 -31.12 4.42
CA LEU A 69 18.31 -31.58 5.79
C LEU A 69 19.64 -32.32 5.95
N GLY A 70 20.35 -32.04 7.04
CA GLY A 70 21.64 -32.66 7.37
C GLY A 70 22.82 -32.17 6.52
N LYS A 71 22.60 -31.24 5.57
CA LYS A 71 23.70 -30.66 4.77
C LYS A 71 24.30 -29.46 5.47
N GLU A 72 25.58 -29.23 5.23
CA GLU A 72 26.31 -28.09 5.78
C GLU A 72 26.27 -26.92 4.81
N ILE A 73 26.03 -25.71 5.36
CA ILE A 73 26.09 -24.43 4.66
C ILE A 73 27.10 -23.53 5.36
N LEU A 74 27.78 -22.68 4.61
CA LEU A 74 28.69 -21.69 5.13
C LEU A 74 27.97 -20.32 5.17
N VAL A 75 27.74 -19.81 6.37
CA VAL A 75 27.10 -18.50 6.62
C VAL A 75 28.12 -17.59 7.28
N ASP A 76 28.48 -16.49 6.60
CA ASP A 76 29.50 -15.54 7.10
C ASP A 76 30.79 -16.24 7.62
N SER A 77 31.27 -17.24 6.86
CA SER A 77 32.47 -18.05 7.19
C SER A 77 32.30 -19.05 8.34
N VAL A 78 31.09 -19.25 8.84
CA VAL A 78 30.77 -20.26 9.86
C VAL A 78 29.95 -21.39 9.22
N SER A 79 30.34 -22.65 9.49
CA SER A 79 29.59 -23.83 9.00
C SER A 79 28.43 -24.14 9.93
N TYR A 80 27.25 -24.36 9.34
CA TYR A 80 26.02 -24.75 10.05
C TYR A 80 25.37 -25.93 9.35
N THR A 81 24.90 -26.89 10.15
CA THR A 81 24.11 -28.02 9.67
C THR A 81 22.62 -27.63 9.59
N ILE A 82 22.01 -27.84 8.44
CA ILE A 82 20.57 -27.56 8.24
C ILE A 82 19.73 -28.62 8.94
N ILE A 83 18.89 -28.20 9.89
CA ILE A 83 17.97 -29.07 10.64
C ILE A 83 16.49 -28.82 10.30
N GLY A 84 16.19 -27.70 9.63
CA GLY A 84 14.83 -27.37 9.24
C GLY A 84 14.76 -26.39 8.07
N VAL A 85 13.62 -26.43 7.38
CA VAL A 85 13.26 -25.49 6.32
C VAL A 85 11.92 -24.85 6.66
N MET A 86 11.85 -23.53 6.67
CA MET A 86 10.62 -22.80 6.95
C MET A 86 9.62 -22.92 5.81
N GLU A 87 8.34 -22.85 6.14
CA GLU A 87 7.27 -22.79 5.15
C GLU A 87 7.36 -21.47 4.37
N LYS A 88 7.03 -21.52 3.08
CA LYS A 88 6.95 -20.33 2.24
C LYS A 88 5.88 -19.39 2.77
N HIS A 89 6.23 -18.15 3.03
CA HIS A 89 5.27 -17.13 3.46
C HIS A 89 4.23 -16.88 2.36
N LYS A 90 2.96 -17.18 2.67
CA LYS A 90 1.83 -16.93 1.78
C LYS A 90 1.22 -15.57 2.10
N GLY A 91 1.17 -14.67 1.11
CA GLY A 91 0.21 -13.57 1.11
C GLY A 91 0.55 -12.32 1.92
N GLN A 92 1.75 -11.76 1.84
CA GLN A 92 1.98 -10.38 2.30
C GLN A 92 1.95 -9.40 1.13
N PHE A 93 1.14 -8.35 1.28
CA PHE A 93 0.92 -7.27 0.31
C PHE A 93 2.22 -6.49 0.00
N PHE A 94 3.11 -6.42 0.99
CA PHE A 94 4.49 -5.96 0.85
C PHE A 94 5.41 -7.15 1.10
N ARG A 95 5.61 -7.94 0.05
CA ARG A 95 6.57 -9.02 0.11
C ARG A 95 7.96 -8.39 0.18
N ASP A 96 8.58 -8.42 1.35
CA ASP A 96 10.01 -8.26 1.44
C ASP A 96 10.63 -9.50 0.75
N PRO A 97 11.26 -9.36 -0.42
CA PRO A 97 11.87 -10.49 -1.11
C PRO A 97 12.93 -11.19 -0.25
N SER A 98 13.40 -10.54 0.81
CA SER A 98 14.36 -11.09 1.76
C SER A 98 13.70 -11.90 2.89
N ALA A 99 12.38 -11.83 3.07
CA ALA A 99 11.68 -12.52 4.16
C ALA A 99 11.85 -14.05 4.08
N ASP A 100 11.88 -14.62 2.89
CA ASP A 100 12.12 -16.04 2.64
C ASP A 100 13.62 -16.36 2.39
N LYS A 101 14.51 -15.32 2.38
CA LYS A 101 15.95 -15.44 2.33
C LYS A 101 16.57 -15.23 3.70
N ASN A 102 16.14 -16.05 4.67
CA ASN A 102 16.63 -15.95 6.03
C ASN A 102 17.29 -17.25 6.49
N VAL A 103 18.23 -17.10 7.43
CA VAL A 103 18.85 -18.20 8.19
C VAL A 103 18.72 -17.86 9.66
N GLN A 104 18.14 -18.77 10.40
CA GLN A 104 18.03 -18.67 11.84
C GLN A 104 18.89 -19.74 12.50
N VAL A 105 19.67 -19.31 13.47
CA VAL A 105 20.56 -20.16 14.28
C VAL A 105 20.28 -19.96 15.76
N PRO A 106 20.66 -20.89 16.65
CA PRO A 106 20.54 -20.68 18.07
C PRO A 106 21.23 -19.38 18.52
N TYR A 107 20.56 -18.58 19.33
CA TYR A 107 21.02 -17.28 19.80
C TYR A 107 22.44 -17.30 20.39
N ARG A 108 22.77 -18.31 21.23
CA ARG A 108 24.09 -18.43 21.84
C ARG A 108 25.18 -18.85 20.83
N SER A 109 24.85 -19.59 19.78
CA SER A 109 25.76 -19.87 18.67
C SER A 109 26.04 -18.60 17.87
N TYR A 110 24.98 -17.80 17.57
CA TYR A 110 25.15 -16.51 16.93
C TYR A 110 26.08 -15.57 17.71
N LEU A 111 25.89 -15.42 19.04
CA LEU A 111 26.73 -14.57 19.87
C LEU A 111 28.18 -15.04 19.97
N ARG A 112 28.42 -16.34 19.89
CA ARG A 112 29.80 -16.89 19.90
C ARG A 112 30.60 -16.35 18.70
N HIS A 113 29.96 -16.19 17.55
CA HIS A 113 30.62 -15.72 16.34
C HIS A 113 30.52 -14.19 16.16
N HIS A 114 29.58 -13.53 16.85
CA HIS A 114 29.34 -12.10 16.77
C HIS A 114 29.21 -11.46 18.16
N PRO A 115 30.28 -11.40 18.94
CA PRO A 115 30.23 -10.94 20.34
C PRO A 115 29.92 -9.44 20.50
N ASN A 116 30.20 -8.62 19.49
CA ASN A 116 30.01 -7.17 19.51
C ASN A 116 28.65 -6.73 18.89
N ASN A 117 27.66 -7.58 18.95
CA ASN A 117 26.36 -7.20 18.41
C ASN A 117 25.49 -6.55 19.50
N ASP A 118 25.16 -5.27 19.32
CA ASP A 118 24.39 -4.45 20.27
C ASP A 118 22.90 -4.35 19.96
N GLU A 119 22.44 -4.90 18.84
CA GLU A 119 21.03 -4.86 18.45
C GLU A 119 20.27 -6.09 18.90
N TYR A 120 19.22 -5.89 19.70
CA TYR A 120 18.35 -6.95 20.20
C TYR A 120 16.91 -6.64 19.84
N PHE A 121 16.20 -7.65 19.32
CA PHE A 121 14.75 -7.63 19.17
C PHE A 121 14.14 -8.56 20.21
N ILE A 122 13.30 -8.01 21.08
CA ILE A 122 12.58 -8.76 22.10
C ILE A 122 11.13 -8.88 21.61
N GLY A 123 10.71 -10.10 21.27
CA GLY A 123 9.31 -10.40 20.96
C GLY A 123 8.56 -10.74 22.24
N ALA A 124 7.42 -10.08 22.46
CA ALA A 124 6.49 -10.41 23.54
C ALA A 124 5.13 -10.77 22.95
N LEU A 125 4.55 -11.85 23.43
CA LEU A 125 3.21 -12.27 23.04
C LEU A 125 2.23 -11.94 24.17
N ALA A 126 1.28 -11.05 23.88
CA ALA A 126 0.24 -10.70 24.82
C ALA A 126 -0.93 -11.71 24.77
N TYR A 127 -1.60 -11.94 25.89
CA TYR A 127 -2.85 -12.66 25.89
C TYR A 127 -3.94 -11.93 25.09
N PRO A 128 -4.88 -12.66 24.48
CA PRO A 128 -5.95 -12.04 23.74
C PRO A 128 -6.69 -10.97 24.56
N GLY A 129 -6.83 -9.78 24.00
CA GLY A 129 -7.49 -8.63 24.65
C GLY A 129 -6.63 -7.85 25.64
N GLN A 130 -5.43 -8.30 26.01
CA GLN A 130 -4.57 -7.64 27.03
C GLN A 130 -3.36 -6.91 26.45
N LYS A 131 -3.37 -6.61 25.16
CA LYS A 131 -2.24 -6.01 24.47
C LYS A 131 -1.78 -4.69 25.07
N ALA A 132 -2.72 -3.77 25.38
CA ALA A 132 -2.39 -2.47 25.94
C ALA A 132 -1.73 -2.62 27.31
N ALA A 133 -2.26 -3.48 28.19
CA ALA A 133 -1.68 -3.77 29.49
C ALA A 133 -0.28 -4.39 29.36
N ALA A 134 -0.09 -5.30 28.41
CA ALA A 134 1.22 -5.90 28.13
C ALA A 134 2.23 -4.88 27.60
N GLU A 135 1.82 -3.94 26.73
CA GLU A 135 2.69 -2.85 26.26
C GLU A 135 3.15 -1.96 27.41
N ASP A 136 2.24 -1.61 28.34
CA ASP A 136 2.57 -0.78 29.51
C ASP A 136 3.48 -1.53 30.49
N GLU A 137 3.26 -2.82 30.72
CA GLU A 137 4.10 -3.66 31.57
C GLU A 137 5.51 -3.80 30.98
N VAL A 138 5.63 -4.11 29.67
CA VAL A 138 6.91 -4.20 28.97
C VAL A 138 7.66 -2.86 29.03
N ARG A 139 6.94 -1.74 28.80
CA ARG A 139 7.52 -0.40 28.91
C ARG A 139 8.05 -0.12 30.30
N GLY A 140 7.26 -0.40 31.33
CA GLY A 140 7.66 -0.23 32.72
C GLY A 140 8.91 -1.05 33.06
N LEU A 141 8.93 -2.33 32.67
CA LEU A 141 10.06 -3.22 32.88
C LEU A 141 11.33 -2.75 32.16
N LEU A 142 11.20 -2.35 30.89
CA LEU A 142 12.35 -1.85 30.11
C LEU A 142 12.89 -0.53 30.65
N ARG A 143 12.04 0.41 31.07
CA ARG A 143 12.46 1.66 31.70
C ARG A 143 13.24 1.38 32.96
N GLN A 144 12.77 0.45 33.81
CA GLN A 144 13.46 0.04 35.04
C GLN A 144 14.81 -0.61 34.71
N ARG A 145 14.86 -1.56 33.78
CA ARG A 145 16.09 -2.29 33.40
C ARG A 145 17.15 -1.40 32.77
N ARG A 146 16.70 -0.38 32.01
CA ARG A 146 17.58 0.57 31.30
C ARG A 146 17.87 1.84 32.13
N HIS A 147 17.40 1.91 33.39
CA HIS A 147 17.57 3.07 34.27
C HIS A 147 17.09 4.39 33.63
N VAL A 148 15.98 4.38 32.86
CA VAL A 148 15.42 5.57 32.26
C VAL A 148 14.71 6.38 33.32
N ALA A 149 15.12 7.66 33.49
CA ALA A 149 14.51 8.56 34.48
C ALA A 149 13.00 8.78 34.13
N TYR A 150 12.18 9.00 35.18
CA TYR A 150 10.73 9.12 35.00
C TYR A 150 10.33 10.21 33.98
N THR A 151 11.05 11.32 33.95
CA THR A 151 10.82 12.46 33.08
C THR A 151 11.49 12.36 31.70
N ALA A 152 12.39 11.37 31.51
CA ALA A 152 13.12 11.21 30.26
C ALA A 152 12.30 10.40 29.24
N PRO A 153 12.42 10.69 27.93
CA PRO A 153 11.84 9.87 26.90
C PRO A 153 12.43 8.45 26.90
N ASP A 154 11.68 7.49 26.38
CA ASP A 154 12.15 6.12 26.24
C ASP A 154 13.38 6.07 25.32
N ASN A 155 14.39 5.29 25.70
CA ASN A 155 15.58 5.01 24.89
C ASN A 155 15.45 3.68 24.12
N PHE A 156 14.22 3.21 23.96
CA PHE A 156 13.82 2.01 23.21
C PHE A 156 12.49 2.29 22.52
N ASP A 157 12.20 1.50 21.49
CA ASP A 157 10.92 1.56 20.79
C ASP A 157 10.12 0.28 21.01
N ILE A 158 8.80 0.42 21.16
CA ILE A 158 7.86 -0.70 21.22
C ILE A 158 6.99 -0.63 19.97
N SER A 159 7.26 -1.52 19.04
CA SER A 159 6.45 -1.63 17.82
C SER A 159 5.50 -2.81 17.89
N SER A 160 4.28 -2.61 17.45
CA SER A 160 3.28 -3.65 17.33
C SER A 160 2.70 -3.67 15.91
N ALA A 161 2.17 -4.82 15.48
CA ALA A 161 1.53 -4.91 14.16
C ALA A 161 0.46 -3.83 13.95
N GLU A 162 -0.22 -3.42 15.01
CA GLU A 162 -1.22 -2.35 14.97
C GLU A 162 -0.60 -0.96 14.83
N SER A 163 0.54 -0.67 15.50
CA SER A 163 1.24 0.61 15.34
C SER A 163 1.76 0.78 13.91
N VAL A 164 2.31 -0.28 13.32
CA VAL A 164 2.72 -0.31 11.91
C VAL A 164 1.52 -0.10 10.99
N ALA A 165 0.40 -0.78 11.24
CA ALA A 165 -0.83 -0.59 10.47
C ALA A 165 -1.41 0.82 10.63
N ARG A 166 -1.29 1.45 11.80
CA ARG A 166 -1.70 2.86 12.00
C ARG A 166 -0.82 3.82 11.20
N GLN A 167 0.49 3.67 11.27
CA GLN A 167 1.44 4.48 10.49
C GLN A 167 1.16 4.34 8.98
N PHE A 168 0.94 3.11 8.53
CA PHE A 168 0.59 2.87 7.13
C PHE A 168 -0.72 3.56 6.73
N ARG A 169 -1.76 3.49 7.56
CA ARG A 169 -3.03 4.21 7.32
C ARG A 169 -2.84 5.73 7.30
N GLN A 170 -1.96 6.28 8.13
CA GLN A 170 -1.65 7.72 8.10
C GLN A 170 -0.98 8.13 6.79
N ILE A 171 0.04 7.38 6.36
CA ILE A 171 0.76 7.66 5.11
C ILE A 171 -0.18 7.55 3.91
N THR A 172 -0.95 6.48 3.83
CA THR A 172 -1.94 6.28 2.74
C THR A 172 -3.05 7.32 2.78
N GLY A 173 -3.49 7.73 3.97
CA GLY A 173 -4.46 8.81 4.16
C GLY A 173 -3.94 10.15 3.65
N MET A 174 -2.70 10.52 3.98
CA MET A 174 -2.06 11.74 3.46
C MET A 174 -1.91 11.68 1.93
N ALA A 175 -1.48 10.55 1.38
CA ALA A 175 -1.39 10.36 -0.06
C ALA A 175 -2.75 10.49 -0.74
N ALA A 176 -3.81 9.93 -0.16
CA ALA A 176 -5.18 10.05 -0.67
C ALA A 176 -5.65 11.51 -0.69
N ILE A 177 -5.35 12.29 0.36
CA ILE A 177 -5.67 13.74 0.39
C ILE A 177 -4.95 14.48 -0.73
N LEU A 178 -3.65 14.26 -0.89
CA LEU A 178 -2.85 14.91 -1.95
C LEU A 178 -3.41 14.59 -3.35
N ILE A 179 -3.69 13.30 -3.61
CA ILE A 179 -4.29 12.86 -4.89
C ILE A 179 -5.65 13.51 -5.09
N SER A 180 -6.48 13.62 -4.04
CA SER A 180 -7.79 14.26 -4.12
C SER A 180 -7.68 15.75 -4.46
N VAL A 181 -6.73 16.47 -3.88
CA VAL A 181 -6.48 17.88 -4.18
C VAL A 181 -6.05 18.05 -5.64
N VAL A 182 -5.08 17.28 -6.11
CA VAL A 182 -4.61 17.33 -7.51
C VAL A 182 -5.74 16.99 -8.48
N SER A 183 -6.55 15.98 -8.18
CA SER A 183 -7.71 15.59 -8.99
C SER A 183 -8.77 16.69 -9.02
N SER A 184 -9.01 17.37 -7.89
CA SER A 184 -9.95 18.49 -7.83
C SER A 184 -9.52 19.67 -8.70
N ILE A 185 -8.21 19.95 -8.73
CA ILE A 185 -7.66 20.97 -9.63
C ILE A 185 -7.89 20.58 -11.09
N GLY A 186 -7.63 19.31 -11.45
CA GLY A 186 -7.91 18.79 -12.79
C GLY A 186 -9.38 18.93 -13.19
N LEU A 187 -10.31 18.62 -12.27
CA LEU A 187 -11.74 18.79 -12.48
C LEU A 187 -12.15 20.25 -12.67
N LEU A 188 -11.57 21.19 -11.90
CA LEU A 188 -11.80 22.63 -12.05
C LEU A 188 -11.32 23.14 -13.42
N VAL A 189 -10.12 22.77 -13.83
CA VAL A 189 -9.57 23.15 -15.14
C VAL A 189 -10.43 22.58 -16.27
N GLY A 190 -10.81 21.32 -16.20
CA GLY A 190 -11.72 20.68 -17.14
C GLY A 190 -13.10 21.35 -17.18
N GLY A 191 -13.64 21.71 -16.01
CA GLY A 191 -14.91 22.43 -15.88
C GLY A 191 -14.90 23.81 -16.53
N VAL A 192 -13.81 24.58 -16.35
CA VAL A 192 -13.62 25.87 -17.06
C VAL A 192 -13.53 25.65 -18.57
N GLY A 193 -12.87 24.55 -19.01
CA GLY A 193 -12.86 24.15 -20.42
C GLY A 193 -14.26 23.91 -20.98
N VAL A 194 -15.10 23.15 -20.26
CA VAL A 194 -16.50 22.91 -20.61
C VAL A 194 -17.29 24.22 -20.68
N MET A 195 -17.13 25.11 -19.70
CA MET A 195 -17.78 26.42 -19.68
C MET A 195 -17.42 27.24 -20.92
N ASN A 196 -16.16 27.26 -21.32
CA ASN A 196 -15.70 28.01 -22.49
C ASN A 196 -16.26 27.44 -23.79
N ILE A 197 -16.28 26.09 -23.94
CA ILE A 197 -16.88 25.42 -25.10
C ILE A 197 -18.37 25.73 -25.18
N MET A 198 -19.09 25.67 -24.07
CA MET A 198 -20.52 25.98 -24.00
C MET A 198 -20.81 27.45 -24.31
N LEU A 199 -19.99 28.40 -23.85
CA LEU A 199 -20.12 29.81 -24.19
C LEU A 199 -19.92 30.06 -25.69
N MET A 200 -18.95 29.38 -26.31
CA MET A 200 -18.73 29.44 -27.75
C MET A 200 -19.92 28.82 -28.50
N SER A 201 -20.44 27.67 -28.05
CA SER A 201 -21.62 27.03 -28.61
C SER A 201 -22.87 27.95 -28.57
N VAL A 202 -23.09 28.66 -27.45
CA VAL A 202 -24.18 29.61 -27.31
C VAL A 202 -24.04 30.76 -28.32
N THR A 203 -22.82 31.33 -28.48
CA THR A 203 -22.58 32.42 -29.44
C THR A 203 -22.78 31.94 -30.87
N GLN A 204 -22.30 30.76 -31.25
CA GLN A 204 -22.53 30.19 -32.61
C GLN A 204 -23.97 29.89 -32.89
N ARG A 205 -24.78 29.51 -31.88
CA ARG A 205 -26.21 29.17 -32.02
C ARG A 205 -27.15 30.31 -31.61
N THR A 206 -26.66 31.57 -31.50
CA THR A 206 -27.45 32.72 -31.04
C THR A 206 -28.73 32.89 -31.85
N ARG A 207 -28.67 32.81 -33.18
CA ARG A 207 -29.82 32.93 -34.07
C ARG A 207 -30.84 31.78 -33.89
N GLU A 208 -30.36 30.57 -33.72
CA GLU A 208 -31.22 29.40 -33.50
C GLU A 208 -31.98 29.55 -32.15
N ILE A 209 -31.31 30.00 -31.09
CA ILE A 209 -31.91 30.26 -29.79
C ILE A 209 -32.97 31.38 -29.92
N GLY A 210 -32.67 32.44 -30.68
CA GLY A 210 -33.59 33.54 -30.96
C GLY A 210 -34.87 33.06 -31.65
N VAL A 211 -34.75 32.23 -32.70
CA VAL A 211 -35.91 31.65 -33.39
C VAL A 211 -36.75 30.82 -32.45
N ARG A 212 -36.15 29.90 -31.66
CA ARG A 212 -36.89 29.09 -30.69
C ARG A 212 -37.67 29.92 -29.68
N LYS A 213 -37.08 30.98 -29.19
CA LYS A 213 -37.74 31.91 -28.24
C LYS A 213 -38.84 32.73 -28.91
N ALA A 214 -38.67 33.14 -30.18
CA ALA A 214 -39.69 33.84 -30.93
C ALA A 214 -40.96 32.99 -31.18
N ILE A 215 -40.81 31.68 -31.35
CA ILE A 215 -41.92 30.75 -31.47
C ILE A 215 -42.49 30.22 -30.15
N GLY A 216 -42.00 30.76 -29.00
CA GLY A 216 -42.61 30.51 -27.67
C GLY A 216 -41.83 29.61 -26.71
N ALA A 217 -40.58 29.23 -26.99
CA ALA A 217 -39.79 28.46 -26.04
C ALA A 217 -39.55 29.25 -24.75
N ARG A 218 -39.80 28.61 -23.59
CA ARG A 218 -39.58 29.22 -22.26
C ARG A 218 -38.10 29.24 -21.93
N ARG A 219 -37.71 30.20 -21.11
CA ARG A 219 -36.32 30.26 -20.59
C ARG A 219 -35.84 28.97 -19.97
N ARG A 220 -36.71 28.27 -19.27
CA ARG A 220 -36.43 26.97 -18.66
C ARG A 220 -36.06 25.90 -19.68
N ASP A 221 -36.70 25.87 -20.81
CA ASP A 221 -36.47 24.88 -21.85
C ASP A 221 -35.08 25.05 -22.45
N VAL A 222 -34.67 26.30 -22.68
CA VAL A 222 -33.30 26.63 -23.14
C VAL A 222 -32.29 26.25 -22.10
N ILE A 223 -32.50 26.55 -20.80
CA ILE A 223 -31.56 26.17 -19.72
C ILE A 223 -31.41 24.65 -19.65
N LEU A 224 -32.50 23.91 -19.63
CA LEU A 224 -32.49 22.45 -19.56
C LEU A 224 -31.75 21.83 -20.76
N GLN A 225 -31.96 22.36 -21.95
CA GLN A 225 -31.28 21.90 -23.16
C GLN A 225 -29.77 22.03 -23.06
N PHE A 226 -29.25 23.23 -22.73
CA PHE A 226 -27.81 23.44 -22.61
C PHE A 226 -27.20 22.73 -21.42
N LEU A 227 -27.96 22.59 -20.33
CA LEU A 227 -27.52 21.85 -19.15
C LEU A 227 -27.38 20.36 -19.41
N THR A 228 -28.38 19.76 -20.11
CA THR A 228 -28.29 18.35 -20.52
C THR A 228 -27.15 18.13 -21.51
N GLU A 229 -26.89 19.05 -22.42
CA GLU A 229 -25.77 19.01 -23.37
C GLU A 229 -24.43 19.02 -22.60
N ALA A 230 -24.26 19.91 -21.61
CA ALA A 230 -23.08 19.96 -20.75
C ALA A 230 -22.91 18.67 -19.94
N MET A 231 -23.99 18.18 -19.34
CA MET A 231 -23.94 16.94 -18.53
C MET A 231 -23.65 15.70 -19.39
N THR A 232 -24.16 15.61 -20.59
CA THR A 232 -23.86 14.49 -21.49
C THR A 232 -22.41 14.52 -21.97
N LEU A 233 -21.89 15.70 -22.28
CA LEU A 233 -20.49 15.87 -22.67
C LEU A 233 -19.54 15.46 -21.53
N THR A 234 -19.78 15.97 -20.32
CA THR A 234 -18.95 15.66 -19.16
C THR A 234 -19.16 14.23 -18.69
N GLY A 235 -20.38 13.69 -18.77
CA GLY A 235 -20.69 12.30 -18.47
C GLY A 235 -19.95 11.32 -19.41
N ALA A 236 -19.95 11.60 -20.70
CA ALA A 236 -19.18 10.81 -21.67
C ALA A 236 -17.67 10.86 -21.36
N GLY A 237 -17.14 12.06 -21.08
CA GLY A 237 -15.75 12.21 -20.63
C GLY A 237 -15.47 11.44 -19.33
N GLY A 238 -16.41 11.47 -18.38
CA GLY A 238 -16.31 10.73 -17.12
C GLY A 238 -16.28 9.21 -17.33
N VAL A 239 -17.11 8.68 -18.21
CA VAL A 239 -17.10 7.25 -18.58
C VAL A 239 -15.76 6.86 -19.19
N ILE A 240 -15.24 7.66 -20.13
CA ILE A 240 -13.93 7.42 -20.75
C ILE A 240 -12.83 7.46 -19.68
N GLY A 241 -12.84 8.46 -18.79
CA GLY A 241 -11.88 8.58 -17.71
C GLY A 241 -11.91 7.39 -16.75
N VAL A 242 -13.10 6.91 -16.38
CA VAL A 242 -13.27 5.72 -15.54
C VAL A 242 -12.75 4.48 -16.24
N LEU A 243 -13.06 4.29 -17.53
CA LEU A 243 -12.55 3.15 -18.31
C LEU A 243 -11.02 3.14 -18.36
N LEU A 244 -10.40 4.30 -18.61
CA LEU A 244 -8.95 4.43 -18.60
C LEU A 244 -8.37 4.15 -17.21
N GLY A 245 -9.01 4.63 -16.14
CA GLY A 245 -8.60 4.38 -14.76
C GLY A 245 -8.67 2.89 -14.39
N VAL A 246 -9.73 2.20 -14.78
CA VAL A 246 -9.91 0.74 -14.57
C VAL A 246 -8.86 -0.04 -15.36
N LEU A 247 -8.62 0.33 -16.62
CA LEU A 247 -7.62 -0.30 -17.47
C LEU A 247 -6.21 -0.16 -16.87
N LEU A 248 -5.88 1.04 -16.40
CA LEU A 248 -4.60 1.31 -15.75
C LEU A 248 -4.46 0.53 -14.44
N SER A 249 -5.52 0.48 -13.62
CA SER A 249 -5.55 -0.32 -12.40
C SER A 249 -5.32 -1.81 -12.70
N PHE A 250 -5.95 -2.33 -13.76
CA PHE A 250 -5.75 -3.71 -14.19
C PHE A 250 -4.31 -3.97 -14.66
N ALA A 251 -3.71 -3.06 -15.43
CA ALA A 251 -2.32 -3.18 -15.85
C ALA A 251 -1.34 -3.17 -14.66
N LEU A 252 -1.62 -2.34 -13.64
CA LEU A 252 -0.82 -2.25 -12.42
C LEU A 252 -1.06 -3.43 -11.46
N SER A 253 -2.16 -4.15 -11.59
CA SER A 253 -2.51 -5.28 -10.72
C SER A 253 -1.51 -6.44 -10.77
N ALA A 254 -0.71 -6.52 -11.83
CA ALA A 254 0.40 -7.47 -11.97
C ALA A 254 1.52 -7.20 -10.94
N VAL A 255 1.70 -5.95 -10.51
CA VAL A 255 2.74 -5.52 -9.55
C VAL A 255 2.12 -5.21 -8.18
N PHE A 256 0.98 -4.55 -8.16
CA PHE A 256 0.25 -4.16 -6.95
C PHE A 256 -1.17 -4.71 -7.04
N PRO A 257 -1.57 -5.69 -6.20
CA PRO A 257 -2.93 -6.17 -6.18
C PRO A 257 -3.88 -5.03 -5.84
N SER A 258 -4.53 -4.50 -6.86
CA SER A 258 -5.48 -3.41 -6.77
C SER A 258 -6.84 -3.85 -7.32
N ALA A 259 -7.91 -3.44 -6.66
CA ALA A 259 -9.26 -3.66 -7.12
C ALA A 259 -10.03 -2.34 -7.10
N VAL A 260 -10.67 -2.00 -8.21
CA VAL A 260 -11.54 -0.82 -8.29
C VAL A 260 -12.94 -1.24 -7.84
N PRO A 261 -13.45 -0.74 -6.71
CA PRO A 261 -14.80 -1.08 -6.26
C PRO A 261 -15.84 -0.39 -7.15
N LEU A 262 -16.96 -1.07 -7.42
CA LEU A 262 -18.03 -0.56 -8.30
C LEU A 262 -18.58 0.81 -7.85
N TRP A 263 -18.67 1.05 -6.54
CA TRP A 263 -19.14 2.34 -6.03
C TRP A 263 -18.24 3.51 -6.46
N ALA A 264 -16.92 3.30 -6.60
CA ALA A 264 -15.97 4.33 -7.05
C ALA A 264 -16.19 4.68 -8.54
N VAL A 265 -16.55 3.68 -9.37
CA VAL A 265 -16.92 3.88 -10.76
C VAL A 265 -18.14 4.80 -10.86
N PHE A 266 -19.20 4.50 -10.11
CA PHE A 266 -20.40 5.35 -10.07
C PHE A 266 -20.12 6.75 -9.58
N LEU A 267 -19.35 6.90 -8.50
CA LEU A 267 -18.96 8.20 -7.98
C LEU A 267 -18.13 9.01 -8.98
N GLY A 268 -17.25 8.38 -9.73
CA GLY A 268 -16.44 9.07 -10.74
C GLY A 268 -17.30 9.66 -11.86
N VAL A 269 -18.26 8.91 -12.38
CA VAL A 269 -19.19 9.40 -13.40
C VAL A 269 -20.11 10.48 -12.83
N LEU A 270 -20.65 10.29 -11.62
CA LEU A 270 -21.51 11.25 -10.97
C LEU A 270 -20.78 12.58 -10.71
N ALA A 271 -19.53 12.52 -10.24
CA ALA A 271 -18.69 13.70 -10.03
C ALA A 271 -18.47 14.46 -11.35
N SER A 272 -18.17 13.75 -12.44
CA SER A 272 -18.00 14.35 -13.76
C SER A 272 -19.29 15.05 -14.26
N MET A 273 -20.46 14.41 -14.11
CA MET A 273 -21.75 15.02 -14.44
C MET A 273 -22.05 16.25 -13.57
N SER A 274 -21.67 16.21 -12.28
CA SER A 274 -21.82 17.35 -11.37
C SER A 274 -20.97 18.56 -11.80
N VAL A 275 -19.78 18.33 -12.34
CA VAL A 275 -18.94 19.36 -12.94
C VAL A 275 -19.63 19.96 -14.15
N GLY A 276 -20.22 19.14 -15.04
CA GLY A 276 -20.99 19.60 -16.18
C GLY A 276 -22.20 20.45 -15.78
N LEU A 277 -22.92 20.03 -14.73
CA LEU A 277 -24.03 20.78 -14.17
C LEU A 277 -23.57 22.16 -13.65
N PHE A 278 -22.51 22.20 -12.86
CA PHE A 278 -22.02 23.43 -12.23
C PHE A 278 -21.47 24.42 -13.27
N PHE A 279 -20.55 23.97 -14.09
CA PHE A 279 -19.91 24.84 -15.10
C PHE A 279 -20.80 25.09 -16.34
N GLY A 280 -21.77 24.23 -16.64
CA GLY A 280 -22.76 24.41 -17.70
C GLY A 280 -23.88 25.38 -17.31
N LEU A 281 -24.10 25.62 -16.02
CA LEU A 281 -25.21 26.49 -15.56
C LEU A 281 -25.06 27.94 -16.01
N TYR A 282 -23.87 28.49 -15.92
CA TYR A 282 -23.61 29.88 -16.33
C TYR A 282 -23.87 30.12 -17.82
N PRO A 283 -23.30 29.36 -18.77
CA PRO A 283 -23.61 29.53 -20.20
C PRO A 283 -25.07 29.24 -20.52
N ALA A 284 -25.71 28.26 -19.86
CA ALA A 284 -27.13 27.96 -20.06
C ALA A 284 -28.04 29.15 -19.66
N ILE A 285 -27.77 29.78 -18.53
CA ILE A 285 -28.49 31.00 -18.09
C ILE A 285 -28.23 32.15 -19.09
N LYS A 286 -27.02 32.34 -19.57
CA LYS A 286 -26.66 33.36 -20.55
C LYS A 286 -27.45 33.16 -21.84
N ALA A 287 -27.51 31.93 -22.35
CA ALA A 287 -28.33 31.53 -23.52
C ALA A 287 -29.82 31.86 -23.32
N ALA A 288 -30.38 31.51 -22.15
CA ALA A 288 -31.78 31.79 -21.83
C ALA A 288 -32.12 33.27 -21.68
N ARG A 289 -31.17 34.13 -21.46
CA ARG A 289 -31.35 35.60 -21.32
C ARG A 289 -31.21 36.38 -22.66
N LEU A 290 -30.81 35.72 -23.75
CA LEU A 290 -30.70 36.39 -25.04
C LEU A 290 -32.07 36.94 -25.46
N ASP A 291 -32.08 38.18 -26.00
CA ASP A 291 -33.28 38.77 -26.55
C ASP A 291 -33.55 38.17 -27.96
N PRO A 292 -34.78 37.72 -28.25
CA PRO A 292 -35.14 37.17 -29.58
C PRO A 292 -34.90 38.17 -30.74
N VAL A 293 -35.17 39.46 -30.51
CA VAL A 293 -35.05 40.48 -31.57
C VAL A 293 -33.57 40.71 -31.90
N ASP A 294 -32.74 40.86 -30.85
CA ASP A 294 -31.30 41.06 -31.03
C ASP A 294 -30.61 39.85 -31.60
N SER A 295 -31.09 38.63 -31.20
CA SER A 295 -30.55 37.35 -31.68
C SER A 295 -30.82 37.09 -33.16
N LEU A 296 -31.92 37.63 -33.71
CA LEU A 296 -32.27 37.51 -35.14
C LEU A 296 -31.49 38.49 -36.01
N ARG A 297 -30.96 39.57 -35.43
CA ARG A 297 -30.13 40.57 -36.14
C ARG A 297 -28.65 40.25 -36.15
N TYR A 298 -28.26 39.17 -35.41
CA TYR A 298 -26.88 38.71 -35.34
C TYR A 298 -26.50 38.03 -36.65
N GLU A 299 -25.58 38.60 -37.41
CA GLU A 299 -24.93 38.01 -38.59
C GLU A 299 -23.74 37.17 -38.21
#